data_2ce047c559ed63a94dabe2af8c4bd23f
#
_entry.id   2ce047c559ed63a94dabe2af8c4bd23f
#
_cell.length_a   1.000
_cell.length_b   1.000
_cell.length_c   1.000
_cell.angle_alpha   90.00
_cell.angle_beta   90.00
_cell.angle_gamma   90.00
#
_symmetry.space_group_name_H-M   'P 1'
#
loop_
_entity.id
_entity.type
_entity.pdbx_description
1 polymer ?
#
loop_
_entity_poly.entity_id
_entity_poly.type
_entity_poly.pdbx_seq_one_letter_code
_entity_poly.pdbx_strand_id
1 'polypeptide(L)'
;IKKPGSLEDFHPFCYSNKVLSWPGDNSEDELIYLSGVRYKRRFFNWTENGYDLEIGGSKRKSIVNWIVKGDENYSSLRVRINPDLLYKNRLIKWLVWNLYIKFMIQSYINHVVRGFKFFIDTGNKVHSNQFGKHRWFS
;
A
#
# COMPACT_ATOMS: atom_id res chain seq x y z
N ILE A 1 -2.54 7.40 -9.08
CA ILE A 1 -2.30 7.07 -7.65
C ILE A 1 -2.81 8.14 -6.67
N LYS A 2 -3.11 9.36 -7.13
CA LYS A 2 -3.50 10.49 -6.28
C LYS A 2 -5.00 10.78 -6.24
N LYS A 3 -5.82 9.98 -6.90
CA LYS A 3 -7.28 10.09 -6.81
C LYS A 3 -7.75 9.66 -5.42
N PRO A 4 -8.55 10.48 -4.70
CA PRO A 4 -9.07 10.10 -3.39
C PRO A 4 -9.93 8.83 -3.47
N GLY A 5 -9.80 7.93 -2.50
CA GLY A 5 -10.55 6.67 -2.46
C GLY A 5 -10.16 5.63 -3.52
N SER A 6 -9.11 5.89 -4.31
CA SER A 6 -8.76 5.04 -5.47
C SER A 6 -8.34 3.61 -5.12
N LEU A 7 -8.05 3.30 -3.86
CA LEU A 7 -7.77 1.91 -3.49
C LEU A 7 -8.97 0.99 -3.74
N GLU A 8 -10.18 1.49 -3.68
CA GLU A 8 -11.38 0.70 -4.01
C GLU A 8 -11.46 0.32 -5.49
N ASP A 9 -10.71 1.00 -6.37
CA ASP A 9 -10.68 0.71 -7.80
C ASP A 9 -9.64 -0.37 -8.15
N PHE A 10 -8.49 -0.39 -7.46
CA PHE A 10 -7.37 -1.25 -7.90
C PHE A 10 -6.75 -2.16 -6.83
N HIS A 11 -7.07 -1.98 -5.55
CA HIS A 11 -6.39 -2.72 -4.49
C HIS A 11 -7.15 -4.02 -4.14
N PRO A 12 -6.59 -5.21 -4.42
CA PRO A 12 -7.33 -6.48 -4.35
C PRO A 12 -7.73 -6.91 -2.93
N PHE A 13 -7.19 -6.26 -1.90
CA PHE A 13 -7.51 -6.52 -0.49
C PHE A 13 -8.25 -5.37 0.18
N CYS A 14 -8.63 -4.33 -0.57
CA CYS A 14 -9.39 -3.21 -0.04
C CYS A 14 -10.86 -3.59 0.10
N TYR A 15 -11.40 -3.50 1.30
CA TYR A 15 -12.83 -3.54 1.55
C TYR A 15 -13.43 -2.14 1.41
N SER A 16 -12.80 -1.14 2.02
CA SER A 16 -13.21 0.27 1.93
C SER A 16 -12.03 1.21 2.11
N ASN A 17 -12.05 2.34 1.41
CA ASN A 17 -11.07 3.42 1.53
C ASN A 17 -11.77 4.76 1.76
N LYS A 18 -11.97 5.13 3.02
CA LYS A 18 -12.65 6.36 3.42
C LYS A 18 -11.68 7.53 3.50
N VAL A 19 -11.87 8.51 2.64
CA VAL A 19 -11.10 9.77 2.66
C VAL A 19 -11.56 10.62 3.85
N LEU A 20 -10.61 11.13 4.63
CA LEU A 20 -10.83 12.01 5.79
C LEU A 20 -10.45 13.45 5.45
N SER A 21 -9.30 13.67 4.80
CA SER A 21 -8.86 14.95 4.27
C SER A 21 -8.04 14.77 3.00
N TRP A 22 -8.22 15.65 2.01
CA TRP A 22 -7.57 15.56 0.70
C TRP A 22 -7.62 16.88 -0.06
N PRO A 23 -6.68 17.25 -0.95
CA PRO A 23 -5.38 16.59 -1.27
C PRO A 23 -4.19 17.24 -0.55
N GLY A 24 -2.99 16.71 -0.82
CA GLY A 24 -1.71 17.31 -0.47
C GLY A 24 -1.08 16.75 0.80
N ASP A 25 -0.07 17.45 1.30
CA ASP A 25 0.58 17.10 2.56
C ASP A 25 -0.42 17.13 3.73
N ASN A 26 -0.27 16.17 4.64
CA ASN A 26 -1.18 15.90 5.75
C ASN A 26 -2.59 15.42 5.34
N SER A 27 -2.80 15.03 4.08
CA SER A 27 -3.99 14.27 3.71
C SER A 27 -4.09 12.99 4.54
N GLU A 28 -5.32 12.60 4.86
CA GLU A 28 -5.58 11.40 5.65
C GLU A 28 -6.71 10.59 5.02
N ASP A 29 -6.58 9.27 5.08
CA ASP A 29 -7.67 8.34 4.83
C ASP A 29 -7.62 7.13 5.77
N GLU A 30 -8.69 6.37 5.79
CA GLU A 30 -8.79 5.09 6.48
C GLU A 30 -8.93 3.97 5.45
N LEU A 31 -8.07 2.96 5.54
CA LEU A 31 -8.13 1.74 4.74
C LEU A 31 -8.63 0.59 5.61
N ILE A 32 -9.71 -0.04 5.18
CA ILE A 32 -10.23 -1.28 5.77
C ILE A 32 -9.93 -2.41 4.79
N TYR A 33 -9.23 -3.43 5.27
CA TYR A 33 -8.92 -4.63 4.50
C TYR A 33 -10.05 -5.66 4.56
N LEU A 34 -10.06 -6.61 3.62
CA LEU A 34 -11.02 -7.72 3.62
C LEU A 34 -10.99 -8.55 4.90
N SER A 35 -9.81 -8.69 5.52
CA SER A 35 -9.62 -9.32 6.84
C SER A 35 -10.22 -8.54 8.02
N GLY A 36 -10.78 -7.35 7.80
CA GLY A 36 -11.27 -6.45 8.84
C GLY A 36 -10.20 -5.58 9.50
N VAL A 37 -8.93 -5.77 9.17
CA VAL A 37 -7.84 -4.90 9.66
C VAL A 37 -8.06 -3.47 9.18
N ARG A 38 -7.93 -2.51 10.09
CA ARG A 38 -8.11 -1.07 9.80
C ARG A 38 -6.81 -0.33 10.02
N TYR A 39 -6.39 0.42 9.00
CA TYR A 39 -5.22 1.27 9.06
C TYR A 39 -5.56 2.69 8.68
N LYS A 40 -5.07 3.65 9.48
CA LYS A 40 -5.02 5.05 9.11
C LYS A 40 -3.79 5.30 8.24
N ARG A 41 -3.98 6.07 7.17
CA ARG A 41 -2.89 6.51 6.31
C ARG A 41 -2.80 8.03 6.38
N ARG A 42 -1.60 8.57 6.55
CA ARG A 42 -1.31 9.99 6.51
C ARG A 42 -0.24 10.26 5.47
N PHE A 43 -0.52 11.15 4.55
CA PHE A 43 0.33 11.46 3.41
C PHE A 43 1.24 12.64 3.69
N PHE A 44 2.47 12.58 3.17
CA PHE A 44 3.47 13.66 3.27
C PHE A 44 4.46 13.55 2.11
N ASN A 45 5.36 14.54 1.97
CA ASN A 45 6.27 14.64 0.84
C ASN A 45 5.52 14.52 -0.51
N TRP A 46 4.39 15.23 -0.60
CA TRP A 46 3.53 15.20 -1.76
C TRP A 46 4.18 15.96 -2.92
N THR A 47 4.53 15.25 -3.99
CA THR A 47 5.18 15.80 -5.20
C THR A 47 4.33 15.49 -6.43
N GLU A 48 4.67 16.07 -7.57
CA GLU A 48 3.99 15.75 -8.82
C GLU A 48 4.00 14.24 -9.12
N ASN A 49 5.13 13.59 -8.89
CA ASN A 49 5.39 12.19 -9.27
C ASN A 49 5.11 11.16 -8.17
N GLY A 50 4.65 11.57 -7.00
CA GLY A 50 4.41 10.61 -5.93
C GLY A 50 4.17 11.25 -4.57
N TYR A 51 4.26 10.41 -3.55
CA TYR A 51 4.12 10.78 -2.15
C TYR A 51 4.73 9.70 -1.24
N ASP A 52 4.98 10.10 -0.01
CA ASP A 52 5.20 9.19 1.10
C ASP A 52 3.94 9.10 1.95
N LEU A 53 3.76 7.99 2.63
CA LEU A 53 2.69 7.86 3.62
C LEU A 53 3.10 7.02 4.82
N GLU A 54 2.61 7.42 5.99
CA GLU A 54 2.55 6.58 7.16
C GLU A 54 1.29 5.70 7.08
N ILE A 55 1.43 4.41 7.34
CA ILE A 55 0.31 3.46 7.40
C ILE A 55 0.43 2.56 8.63
N GLY A 56 -0.66 2.37 9.35
CA GLY A 56 -0.69 1.47 10.49
C GLY A 56 -1.79 1.78 11.49
N GLY A 57 -1.72 1.08 12.62
CA GLY A 57 -2.59 1.33 13.76
C GLY A 57 -2.05 2.42 14.69
N SER A 58 -2.67 2.55 15.88
CA SER A 58 -2.35 3.59 16.85
C SER A 58 -0.91 3.51 17.42
N LYS A 59 -0.34 2.32 17.52
CA LYS A 59 0.97 2.11 18.18
C LYS A 59 2.14 1.97 17.21
N ARG A 60 1.90 1.64 15.95
CA ARG A 60 2.95 1.34 14.96
C ARG A 60 2.55 1.80 13.58
N LYS A 61 3.49 2.41 12.93
CA LYS A 61 3.31 2.94 11.59
C LYS A 61 4.50 2.56 10.72
N SER A 62 4.22 2.02 9.56
CA SER A 62 5.20 1.78 8.50
C SER A 62 5.20 2.96 7.54
N ILE A 63 6.35 3.21 6.92
CA ILE A 63 6.46 4.23 5.87
C ILE A 63 6.38 3.54 4.53
N VAL A 64 5.55 4.08 3.65
CA VAL A 64 5.42 3.62 2.26
C VAL A 64 5.69 4.77 1.32
N ASN A 65 6.56 4.53 0.36
CA ASN A 65 6.91 5.49 -0.68
C ASN A 65 6.33 5.03 -2.02
N TRP A 66 5.59 5.91 -2.68
CA TRP A 66 5.02 5.70 -4.01
C TRP A 66 5.62 6.71 -4.99
N ILE A 67 6.28 6.22 -6.02
CA ILE A 67 6.90 7.06 -7.05
C ILE A 67 6.51 6.53 -8.44
N VAL A 68 5.99 7.41 -9.27
CA VAL A 68 5.82 7.18 -10.71
C VAL A 68 6.98 7.82 -11.45
N LYS A 69 7.58 7.10 -12.38
CA LYS A 69 8.59 7.59 -13.31
C LYS A 69 8.18 7.19 -14.70
N GLY A 70 8.48 8.02 -15.67
CA GLY A 70 8.20 7.71 -17.05
C GLY A 70 8.47 8.88 -17.96
N ASP A 71 8.29 8.64 -19.25
CA ASP A 71 8.32 9.61 -20.34
C ASP A 71 7.08 9.41 -21.23
N GLU A 72 7.11 9.95 -22.44
CA GLU A 72 5.99 9.86 -23.40
C GLU A 72 5.66 8.43 -23.83
N ASN A 73 6.61 7.50 -23.73
CA ASN A 73 6.50 6.14 -24.25
C ASN A 73 6.21 5.09 -23.19
N TYR A 74 6.67 5.32 -21.97
CA TYR A 74 6.47 4.35 -20.87
C TYR A 74 6.35 5.02 -19.51
N SER A 75 5.70 4.34 -18.58
CA SER A 75 5.68 4.71 -17.17
C SER A 75 5.96 3.51 -16.27
N SER A 76 6.60 3.76 -15.15
CA SER A 76 6.88 2.75 -14.13
C SER A 76 6.41 3.22 -12.76
N LEU A 77 5.80 2.32 -12.00
CA LEU A 77 5.43 2.53 -10.61
C LEU A 77 6.42 1.82 -9.69
N ARG A 78 7.01 2.56 -8.76
CA ARG A 78 7.82 2.00 -7.68
C ARG A 78 7.11 2.18 -6.36
N VAL A 79 6.91 1.06 -5.66
CA VAL A 79 6.38 1.04 -4.28
C VAL A 79 7.44 0.46 -3.37
N ARG A 80 7.77 1.18 -2.29
CA ARG A 80 8.71 0.74 -1.26
C ARG A 80 8.04 0.81 0.10
N ILE A 81 8.13 -0.25 0.87
CA ILE A 81 7.62 -0.32 2.25
C ILE A 81 8.81 -0.44 3.21
N ASN A 82 8.84 0.44 4.20
CA ASN A 82 9.76 0.36 5.34
C ASN A 82 8.95 0.06 6.60
N PRO A 83 8.85 -1.22 7.01
CA PRO A 83 7.98 -1.63 8.10
C PRO A 83 8.57 -1.31 9.47
N ASP A 84 7.74 -0.87 10.40
CA ASP A 84 8.09 -0.81 11.82
C ASP A 84 7.95 -2.21 12.46
N LEU A 85 9.08 -2.87 12.69
CA LEU A 85 9.11 -4.24 13.21
C LEU A 85 9.09 -4.29 14.74
N LEU A 86 8.31 -5.24 15.28
CA LEU A 86 8.05 -5.47 16.71
C LEU A 86 9.31 -5.75 17.56
N TYR A 87 10.35 -6.25 16.95
CA TYR A 87 11.46 -6.85 17.67
C TYR A 87 12.57 -5.84 17.97
N LYS A 88 12.91 -5.66 19.25
CA LYS A 88 14.02 -4.81 19.69
C LYS A 88 15.38 -5.50 19.48
N ASN A 89 15.45 -6.80 19.68
CA ASN A 89 16.67 -7.59 19.48
C ASN A 89 17.04 -7.66 17.99
N ARG A 90 18.26 -7.26 17.65
CA ARG A 90 18.74 -7.19 16.26
C ARG A 90 18.74 -8.54 15.55
N LEU A 91 19.15 -9.62 16.24
CA LEU A 91 19.21 -10.96 15.68
C LEU A 91 17.80 -11.50 15.39
N ILE A 92 16.88 -11.37 16.34
CA ILE A 92 15.48 -11.79 16.16
C ILE A 92 14.84 -10.97 15.04
N LYS A 93 15.07 -9.66 15.02
CA LYS A 93 14.57 -8.77 13.96
C LYS A 93 15.06 -9.24 12.59
N TRP A 94 16.36 -9.55 12.46
CA TRP A 94 16.96 -10.02 11.21
C TRP A 94 16.38 -11.39 10.78
N LEU A 95 16.27 -12.35 11.71
CA LEU A 95 15.67 -13.66 11.42
C LEU A 95 14.22 -13.55 10.94
N VAL A 96 13.37 -12.87 11.71
CA VAL A 96 11.95 -12.74 11.38
C VAL A 96 11.75 -11.97 10.07
N TRP A 97 12.57 -10.96 9.81
CA TRP A 97 12.56 -10.23 8.55
C TRP A 97 12.89 -11.14 7.37
N ASN A 98 14.02 -11.84 7.43
CA ASN A 98 14.50 -12.62 6.29
C ASN A 98 13.74 -13.93 6.06
N LEU A 99 13.20 -14.54 7.11
CA LEU A 99 12.49 -15.81 6.99
C LEU A 99 10.99 -15.67 6.74
N TYR A 100 10.39 -14.53 7.08
CA TYR A 100 8.93 -14.41 7.02
C TYR A 100 8.43 -13.06 6.49
N ILE A 101 8.72 -11.95 7.17
CA ILE A 101 8.07 -10.66 6.90
C ILE A 101 8.36 -10.16 5.50
N LYS A 102 9.61 -10.26 5.05
CA LYS A 102 10.03 -9.84 3.70
C LYS A 102 9.18 -10.51 2.61
N PHE A 103 8.95 -11.81 2.71
CA PHE A 103 8.17 -12.56 1.73
C PHE A 103 6.69 -12.18 1.77
N MET A 104 6.14 -11.96 2.96
CA MET A 104 4.75 -11.53 3.13
C MET A 104 4.53 -10.13 2.54
N ILE A 105 5.43 -9.19 2.82
CA ILE A 105 5.36 -7.84 2.24
C ILE A 105 5.56 -7.88 0.73
N GLN A 106 6.50 -8.67 0.23
CA GLN A 106 6.73 -8.82 -1.21
C GLN A 106 5.48 -9.38 -1.92
N SER A 107 4.87 -10.41 -1.35
CA SER A 107 3.61 -10.95 -1.85
C SER A 107 2.52 -9.90 -1.88
N TYR A 108 2.35 -9.15 -0.79
CA TYR A 108 1.37 -8.07 -0.72
C TYR A 108 1.58 -7.00 -1.80
N ILE A 109 2.81 -6.48 -1.92
CA ILE A 109 3.14 -5.46 -2.93
C ILE A 109 2.87 -6.00 -4.33
N ASN A 110 3.25 -7.24 -4.63
CA ASN A 110 3.03 -7.84 -5.95
C ASN A 110 1.54 -7.87 -6.32
N HIS A 111 0.67 -8.23 -5.38
CA HIS A 111 -0.79 -8.22 -5.61
C HIS A 111 -1.32 -6.80 -5.86
N VAL A 112 -0.87 -5.83 -5.05
CA VAL A 112 -1.30 -4.43 -5.19
C VAL A 112 -0.85 -3.84 -6.53
N VAL A 113 0.42 -4.06 -6.91
CA VAL A 113 0.95 -3.57 -8.20
C VAL A 113 0.26 -4.24 -9.39
N ARG A 114 -0.03 -5.55 -9.31
CA ARG A 114 -0.80 -6.26 -10.34
C ARG A 114 -2.23 -5.69 -10.45
N GLY A 115 -2.86 -5.39 -9.32
CA GLY A 115 -4.18 -4.76 -9.31
C GLY A 115 -4.15 -3.37 -9.95
N PHE A 116 -3.16 -2.55 -9.59
CA PHE A 116 -2.98 -1.25 -10.20
C PHE A 116 -2.75 -1.34 -11.71
N LYS A 117 -1.86 -2.25 -12.14
CA LYS A 117 -1.62 -2.49 -13.57
C LYS A 117 -2.89 -2.91 -14.30
N PHE A 118 -3.62 -3.88 -13.77
CA PHE A 118 -4.89 -4.35 -14.36
C PHE A 118 -5.89 -3.19 -14.52
N PHE A 119 -6.04 -2.37 -13.47
CA PHE A 119 -6.94 -1.21 -13.52
C PHE A 119 -6.52 -0.19 -14.58
N ILE A 120 -5.23 0.11 -14.71
CA ILE A 120 -4.73 1.05 -15.73
C ILE A 120 -4.90 0.48 -17.14
N ASP A 121 -4.59 -0.79 -17.34
CA ASP A 121 -4.64 -1.42 -18.68
C ASP A 121 -6.07 -1.62 -19.18
N THR A 122 -7.03 -1.85 -18.28
CA THR A 122 -8.39 -2.25 -18.67
C THR A 122 -9.48 -1.24 -18.34
N GLY A 123 -9.21 -0.31 -17.43
CA GLY A 123 -10.21 0.61 -16.85
C GLY A 123 -11.20 -0.07 -15.88
N ASN A 124 -11.10 -1.39 -15.67
CA ASN A 124 -12.02 -2.14 -14.84
C ASN A 124 -11.54 -2.22 -13.40
N LYS A 125 -12.50 -2.20 -12.46
CA LYS A 125 -12.19 -2.41 -11.05
C LYS A 125 -11.64 -3.82 -10.79
N VAL A 126 -10.70 -3.88 -9.84
CA VAL A 126 -10.17 -5.15 -9.35
C VAL A 126 -11.13 -5.76 -8.33
N HIS A 127 -11.44 -7.05 -8.52
CA HIS A 127 -12.27 -7.80 -7.57
C HIS A 127 -11.48 -8.22 -6.33
N SER A 128 -12.20 -8.43 -5.23
CA SER A 128 -11.61 -8.96 -4.00
C SER A 128 -10.85 -10.26 -4.24
N ASN A 129 -9.57 -10.28 -3.81
CA ASN A 129 -8.67 -11.43 -3.98
C ASN A 129 -8.45 -11.88 -5.44
N GLN A 130 -8.63 -11.03 -6.43
CA GLN A 130 -8.56 -11.37 -7.86
C GLN A 130 -7.25 -12.07 -8.26
N PHE A 131 -6.16 -11.77 -7.61
CA PHE A 131 -4.83 -12.36 -7.89
C PHE A 131 -4.39 -13.41 -6.85
N GLY A 132 -5.32 -13.86 -6.01
CA GLY A 132 -5.09 -14.77 -4.89
C GLY A 132 -5.26 -14.10 -3.53
N LYS A 133 -5.40 -14.94 -2.50
CA LYS A 133 -5.55 -14.50 -1.11
C LYS A 133 -4.22 -14.12 -0.49
N HIS A 134 -4.25 -13.21 0.47
CA HIS A 134 -3.10 -12.82 1.28
C HIS A 134 -3.36 -13.07 2.77
N ARG A 135 -2.44 -13.75 3.45
CA ARG A 135 -2.62 -14.23 4.83
C ARG A 135 -3.01 -13.15 5.84
N TRP A 136 -2.55 -11.91 5.63
CA TRP A 136 -2.80 -10.81 6.57
C TRP A 136 -4.01 -9.95 6.21
N PHE A 137 -4.39 -9.90 4.93
CA PHE A 137 -5.29 -8.87 4.43
C PHE A 137 -6.52 -9.39 3.67
N SER A 138 -6.63 -10.72 3.49
CA SER A 138 -7.82 -11.33 2.87
C SER A 138 -8.85 -11.76 3.87
#